data_d2a7a41dd618c102b668454047182354
#
_entry.id   d2a7a41dd618c102b668454047182354
#
_cell.length_a   1.000
_cell.length_b   1.000
_cell.length_c   1.000
_cell.angle_alpha   90.00
_cell.angle_beta   90.00
_cell.angle_gamma   90.00
#
_symmetry.space_group_name_H-M   'P 1'
#
loop_
_entity.id
_entity.type
_entity.pdbx_description
1 polymer ?
#
loop_
_entity_poly.entity_id
_entity_poly.type
_entity_poly.pdbx_seq_one_letter_code
_entity_poly.pdbx_strand_id
1 'polypeptide(L)'
;KKCCLIGCLIVLILTGAKAQIHVDEFKRISSGEALTNQKKDHNGQICALIKINTRNLDDTQRKRLRFQTDAVSQIVSIDYPVGAIWLYISPEAEYLEIAHPDLSVFKYVFKEIIQSKSDYEMTISTAVVETIVRPTITEQYLVITVEPKEALVTLDGELIIPDENGNVTRRVRIGTHECEVSA
;
A
#
# COMPACT_ATOMS: atom_id res chain seq x y z
N LYS A 1 -36.41 21.55 -32.00
CA LYS A 1 -36.22 20.69 -30.84
C LYS A 1 -35.13 19.69 -31.20
N LYS A 2 -33.88 19.91 -30.77
CA LYS A 2 -32.80 18.94 -30.89
C LYS A 2 -32.47 18.47 -29.48
N CYS A 3 -32.79 17.22 -29.19
CA CYS A 3 -32.45 16.55 -27.95
C CYS A 3 -31.01 16.09 -28.08
N CYS A 4 -30.08 16.66 -27.32
CA CYS A 4 -28.69 16.25 -27.27
C CYS A 4 -28.55 15.28 -26.07
N LEU A 5 -28.47 13.98 -26.36
CA LEU A 5 -28.19 12.96 -25.39
C LEU A 5 -26.67 12.98 -25.11
N ILE A 6 -26.28 13.59 -24.01
CA ILE A 6 -24.89 13.50 -23.51
C ILE A 6 -24.78 12.18 -22.76
N GLY A 7 -24.22 11.18 -23.42
CA GLY A 7 -23.86 9.92 -22.80
C GLY A 7 -22.69 10.14 -21.85
N CYS A 8 -22.93 10.00 -20.55
CA CYS A 8 -21.88 10.01 -19.53
C CYS A 8 -21.09 8.70 -19.62
N LEU A 9 -19.91 8.72 -20.24
CA LEU A 9 -18.99 7.60 -20.26
C LEU A 9 -18.34 7.49 -18.87
N ILE A 10 -18.85 6.58 -18.05
CA ILE A 10 -18.22 6.23 -16.76
C ILE A 10 -16.99 5.39 -17.07
N VAL A 11 -15.81 6.01 -17.05
CA VAL A 11 -14.55 5.29 -17.06
C VAL A 11 -14.34 4.68 -15.68
N LEU A 12 -14.65 3.39 -15.52
CA LEU A 12 -14.25 2.62 -14.35
C LEU A 12 -12.71 2.44 -14.41
N ILE A 13 -11.98 3.22 -13.66
CA ILE A 13 -10.56 2.98 -13.41
C ILE A 13 -10.51 1.84 -12.39
N LEU A 14 -10.35 0.60 -12.88
CA LEU A 14 -10.00 -0.55 -12.06
C LEU A 14 -8.56 -0.36 -11.60
N THR A 15 -8.35 0.29 -10.47
CA THR A 15 -7.08 0.24 -9.77
C THR A 15 -6.97 -1.14 -9.13
N GLY A 16 -6.25 -2.05 -9.80
CA GLY A 16 -5.98 -3.38 -9.26
C GLY A 16 -5.23 -3.23 -7.93
N ALA A 17 -5.84 -3.68 -6.83
CA ALA A 17 -5.15 -3.82 -5.56
C ALA A 17 -4.03 -4.86 -5.75
N LYS A 18 -2.77 -4.43 -5.73
CA LYS A 18 -1.64 -5.35 -5.70
C LYS A 18 -1.43 -5.81 -4.27
N ALA A 19 -1.36 -7.10 -4.07
CA ALA A 19 -0.92 -7.63 -2.79
C ALA A 19 0.51 -7.14 -2.52
N GLN A 20 0.79 -6.81 -1.27
CA GLN A 20 2.09 -6.29 -0.85
C GLN A 20 2.77 -7.29 0.07
N ILE A 21 4.10 -7.44 -0.09
CA ILE A 21 4.92 -8.20 0.84
C ILE A 21 5.10 -7.38 2.11
N HIS A 22 5.05 -8.05 3.26
CA HIS A 22 5.31 -7.48 4.57
C HIS A 22 6.22 -8.40 5.38
N VAL A 23 7.14 -7.83 6.16
CA VAL A 23 7.93 -8.56 7.15
C VAL A 23 7.24 -8.46 8.50
N ASP A 24 6.68 -9.59 8.96
CA ASP A 24 5.95 -9.66 10.23
C ASP A 24 6.92 -9.68 11.41
N GLU A 25 8.03 -10.41 11.26
CA GLU A 25 9.01 -10.60 12.33
C GLU A 25 10.41 -10.78 11.73
N PHE A 26 11.41 -10.21 12.40
CA PHE A 26 12.83 -10.47 12.17
C PHE A 26 13.54 -10.53 13.50
N LYS A 27 14.27 -11.61 13.74
CA LYS A 27 14.99 -11.82 15.00
C LYS A 27 16.23 -12.70 14.80
N ARG A 28 17.24 -12.49 15.64
CA ARG A 28 18.38 -13.40 15.77
C ARG A 28 17.97 -14.66 16.50
N ILE A 29 18.47 -15.80 16.04
CA ILE A 29 18.24 -17.11 16.65
C ILE A 29 19.55 -17.84 16.91
N SER A 30 19.54 -18.85 17.79
CA SER A 30 20.71 -19.65 18.14
C SER A 30 20.55 -21.06 17.57
N SER A 31 20.66 -21.23 16.24
CA SER A 31 20.56 -22.54 15.60
C SER A 31 21.91 -23.15 15.24
N GLY A 32 22.94 -22.32 15.05
CA GLY A 32 24.30 -22.75 14.72
C GLY A 32 24.48 -23.25 13.28
N GLU A 33 23.45 -23.07 12.41
CA GLU A 33 23.49 -23.60 11.04
C GLU A 33 24.37 -22.78 10.11
N ALA A 34 24.50 -21.49 10.34
CA ALA A 34 25.48 -20.65 9.62
C ALA A 34 26.91 -21.12 9.84
N LEU A 35 27.19 -21.71 11.00
CA LEU A 35 28.51 -22.32 11.34
C LEU A 35 28.66 -23.71 10.74
N THR A 36 27.61 -24.51 10.73
CA THR A 36 27.64 -25.87 10.20
C THR A 36 27.70 -25.90 8.68
N ASN A 37 26.93 -25.03 8.03
CA ASN A 37 26.80 -24.90 6.56
C ASN A 37 27.46 -23.63 6.08
N GLN A 38 28.74 -23.42 6.39
CA GLN A 38 29.44 -22.18 6.10
C GLN A 38 29.43 -21.84 4.62
N LYS A 39 28.96 -20.66 4.30
CA LYS A 39 29.16 -20.00 3.00
C LYS A 39 30.04 -18.78 3.24
N LYS A 40 30.92 -18.47 2.28
CA LYS A 40 31.80 -17.30 2.35
C LYS A 40 31.43 -16.32 1.24
N ASP A 41 31.47 -15.05 1.56
CA ASP A 41 31.32 -13.99 0.58
C ASP A 41 32.63 -13.76 -0.20
N HIS A 42 32.63 -12.76 -1.11
CA HIS A 42 33.79 -12.44 -1.93
C HIS A 42 35.00 -11.89 -1.12
N ASN A 43 34.77 -11.44 0.12
CA ASN A 43 35.83 -11.01 1.05
C ASN A 43 36.34 -12.16 1.90
N GLY A 44 35.83 -13.39 1.74
CA GLY A 44 36.17 -14.56 2.53
C GLY A 44 35.51 -14.59 3.91
N GLN A 45 34.63 -13.66 4.21
CA GLN A 45 33.90 -13.65 5.47
C GLN A 45 32.77 -14.70 5.47
N ILE A 46 32.57 -15.34 6.61
CA ILE A 46 31.46 -16.31 6.75
C ILE A 46 30.15 -15.52 6.79
N CYS A 47 29.23 -15.88 5.91
CA CYS A 47 27.91 -15.28 5.81
C CYS A 47 27.06 -15.47 7.07
N ALA A 48 26.10 -14.59 7.25
CA ALA A 48 24.95 -14.87 8.08
C ALA A 48 23.94 -15.75 7.32
N LEU A 49 23.13 -16.51 8.03
CA LEU A 49 21.99 -17.24 7.48
C LEU A 49 20.69 -16.60 7.93
N ILE A 50 19.85 -16.18 6.98
CA ILE A 50 18.49 -15.75 7.25
C ILE A 50 17.54 -16.85 6.80
N LYS A 51 16.83 -17.46 7.75
CA LYS A 51 15.78 -18.44 7.50
C LYS A 51 14.46 -17.69 7.30
N ILE A 52 13.94 -17.70 6.08
CA ILE A 52 12.72 -16.99 5.73
C ILE A 52 11.56 -17.96 5.70
N ASN A 53 10.61 -17.76 6.61
CA ASN A 53 9.31 -18.42 6.64
C ASN A 53 8.29 -17.56 5.89
N THR A 54 7.41 -18.18 5.11
CA THR A 54 6.40 -17.48 4.32
C THR A 54 4.99 -17.82 4.82
N ARG A 55 4.15 -16.81 4.97
CA ARG A 55 2.71 -16.97 5.20
C ARG A 55 1.94 -16.53 3.97
N ASN A 56 0.88 -17.25 3.63
CA ASN A 56 0.02 -16.97 2.47
C ASN A 56 0.74 -17.04 1.10
N LEU A 57 1.85 -17.76 1.01
CA LEU A 57 2.54 -18.10 -0.23
C LEU A 57 2.70 -19.62 -0.33
N ASP A 58 2.28 -20.19 -1.45
CA ASP A 58 2.52 -21.59 -1.75
C ASP A 58 3.98 -21.83 -2.20
N ASP A 59 4.36 -23.11 -2.39
CA ASP A 59 5.72 -23.48 -2.78
C ASP A 59 6.14 -22.89 -4.13
N THR A 60 5.21 -22.76 -5.07
CA THR A 60 5.47 -22.21 -6.41
C THR A 60 5.73 -20.71 -6.30
N GLN A 61 4.91 -19.99 -5.57
CA GLN A 61 5.06 -18.56 -5.31
C GLN A 61 6.35 -18.26 -4.53
N ARG A 62 6.67 -19.09 -3.53
CA ARG A 62 7.90 -18.98 -2.74
C ARG A 62 9.15 -19.05 -3.61
N LYS A 63 9.21 -19.96 -4.57
CA LYS A 63 10.34 -20.12 -5.51
C LYS A 63 10.46 -18.96 -6.51
N ARG A 64 9.41 -18.15 -6.69
CA ARG A 64 9.41 -16.97 -7.54
C ARG A 64 9.90 -15.70 -6.81
N LEU A 65 10.08 -15.77 -5.49
CA LEU A 65 10.69 -14.67 -4.75
C LEU A 65 12.12 -14.41 -5.22
N ARG A 66 12.49 -13.16 -5.30
CA ARG A 66 13.84 -12.69 -5.64
C ARG A 66 14.31 -11.78 -4.52
N PHE A 67 15.58 -11.86 -4.22
CA PHE A 67 16.19 -11.13 -3.11
C PHE A 67 17.38 -10.35 -3.63
N GLN A 68 17.50 -9.11 -3.15
CA GLN A 68 18.65 -8.23 -3.41
C GLN A 68 19.05 -7.53 -2.11
N THR A 69 20.28 -7.08 -2.03
CA THR A 69 20.81 -6.32 -0.89
C THR A 69 21.57 -5.09 -1.40
N ASP A 70 22.21 -4.36 -0.51
CA ASP A 70 23.01 -3.18 -0.86
C ASP A 70 24.19 -3.52 -1.81
N ALA A 71 24.77 -2.49 -2.40
CA ALA A 71 25.81 -2.65 -3.42
C ALA A 71 27.14 -3.19 -2.88
N VAL A 72 27.36 -3.11 -1.57
CA VAL A 72 28.60 -3.56 -0.91
C VAL A 72 28.46 -5.01 -0.43
N SER A 73 27.26 -5.39 -0.07
CA SER A 73 26.91 -6.72 0.46
C SER A 73 26.50 -7.68 -0.67
N GLN A 74 26.55 -8.96 -0.37
CA GLN A 74 26.25 -10.02 -1.34
C GLN A 74 25.29 -11.05 -0.76
N ILE A 75 24.35 -11.50 -1.57
CA ILE A 75 23.61 -12.74 -1.36
C ILE A 75 24.39 -13.85 -2.05
N VAL A 76 25.00 -14.71 -1.27
CA VAL A 76 25.94 -15.74 -1.76
C VAL A 76 25.19 -16.99 -2.24
N SER A 77 24.17 -17.38 -1.53
CA SER A 77 23.37 -18.58 -1.85
C SER A 77 21.94 -18.45 -1.36
N ILE A 78 21.03 -19.04 -2.08
CA ILE A 78 19.62 -19.19 -1.70
C ILE A 78 19.28 -20.66 -1.83
N ASP A 79 18.98 -21.32 -0.71
CA ASP A 79 18.60 -22.70 -0.65
C ASP A 79 17.10 -22.81 -0.28
N TYR A 80 16.40 -23.82 -0.77
CA TYR A 80 14.96 -24.01 -0.57
C TYR A 80 14.66 -25.33 0.15
N PRO A 81 14.95 -25.43 1.46
CA PRO A 81 14.48 -26.55 2.24
C PRO A 81 12.95 -26.59 2.33
N VAL A 82 12.39 -27.71 2.75
CA VAL A 82 10.93 -27.85 2.88
C VAL A 82 10.39 -26.78 3.83
N GLY A 83 9.46 -25.97 3.32
CA GLY A 83 8.75 -24.97 4.13
C GLY A 83 9.47 -23.65 4.36
N ALA A 84 10.74 -23.49 3.98
CA ALA A 84 11.51 -22.28 4.23
C ALA A 84 12.39 -21.87 3.05
N ILE A 85 12.97 -20.67 3.12
CA ILE A 85 14.03 -20.20 2.24
C ILE A 85 15.25 -19.89 3.13
N TRP A 86 16.40 -20.42 2.78
CA TRP A 86 17.65 -20.14 3.47
C TRP A 86 18.48 -19.19 2.62
N LEU A 87 18.66 -17.98 3.13
CA LEU A 87 19.38 -16.92 2.46
C LEU A 87 20.71 -16.69 3.15
N TYR A 88 21.80 -16.94 2.44
CA TYR A 88 23.15 -16.64 2.94
C TYR A 88 23.59 -15.27 2.46
N ILE A 89 23.78 -14.33 3.38
CA ILE A 89 24.05 -12.93 3.12
C ILE A 89 25.37 -12.50 3.77
N SER A 90 26.12 -11.60 3.11
CA SER A 90 27.30 -10.99 3.71
C SER A 90 26.97 -10.33 5.06
N PRO A 91 27.88 -10.37 6.03
CA PRO A 91 27.72 -9.57 7.25
C PRO A 91 27.66 -8.07 6.90
N GLU A 92 27.12 -7.30 7.83
CA GLU A 92 26.95 -5.84 7.72
C GLU A 92 26.00 -5.37 6.61
N ALA A 93 25.24 -6.27 5.99
CA ALA A 93 24.19 -5.90 5.06
C ALA A 93 23.17 -4.95 5.71
N GLU A 94 22.85 -3.84 5.02
CA GLU A 94 21.97 -2.81 5.56
C GLU A 94 20.50 -3.11 5.36
N TYR A 95 20.15 -3.77 4.24
CA TYR A 95 18.76 -4.08 3.91
C TYR A 95 18.63 -5.36 3.08
N LEU A 96 17.43 -5.86 3.04
CA LEU A 96 16.99 -6.90 2.14
C LEU A 96 15.81 -6.40 1.30
N GLU A 97 15.97 -6.43 0.00
CA GLU A 97 14.89 -6.16 -0.94
C GLU A 97 14.27 -7.49 -1.39
N ILE A 98 12.95 -7.58 -1.31
CA ILE A 98 12.18 -8.77 -1.62
C ILE A 98 11.23 -8.42 -2.76
N ALA A 99 11.36 -9.12 -3.88
CA ALA A 99 10.55 -8.92 -5.05
C ALA A 99 9.80 -10.21 -5.45
N HIS A 100 8.62 -10.07 -6.00
CA HIS A 100 7.85 -11.13 -6.61
C HIS A 100 7.17 -10.59 -7.88
N PRO A 101 7.05 -11.36 -8.99
CA PRO A 101 6.50 -10.85 -10.24
C PRO A 101 5.10 -10.24 -10.13
N ASP A 102 4.28 -10.78 -9.23
CA ASP A 102 2.87 -10.41 -9.08
C ASP A 102 2.62 -9.46 -7.90
N LEU A 103 3.67 -9.06 -7.15
CA LEU A 103 3.59 -8.25 -5.94
C LEU A 103 4.46 -7.01 -6.07
N SER A 104 4.21 -6.01 -5.23
CA SER A 104 5.08 -4.85 -5.13
C SER A 104 6.40 -5.23 -4.47
N VAL A 105 7.50 -4.64 -4.94
CA VAL A 105 8.81 -4.79 -4.31
C VAL A 105 8.77 -4.20 -2.90
N PHE A 106 9.34 -4.93 -1.96
CA PHE A 106 9.42 -4.52 -0.55
C PHE A 106 10.87 -4.46 -0.09
N LYS A 107 11.27 -3.34 0.51
CA LYS A 107 12.61 -3.14 1.09
C LYS A 107 12.52 -3.17 2.61
N TYR A 108 13.20 -4.14 3.21
CA TYR A 108 13.35 -4.26 4.67
C TYR A 108 14.72 -3.77 5.09
N VAL A 109 14.78 -2.71 5.88
CA VAL A 109 16.01 -2.20 6.48
C VAL A 109 16.24 -2.89 7.81
N PHE A 110 17.40 -3.52 7.97
CA PHE A 110 17.73 -4.23 9.22
C PHE A 110 17.87 -3.22 10.37
N LYS A 111 17.24 -3.54 11.51
CA LYS A 111 17.30 -2.71 12.72
C LYS A 111 18.57 -2.94 13.54
N GLU A 112 19.28 -4.00 13.23
CA GLU A 112 20.53 -4.40 13.86
C GLU A 112 21.55 -4.80 12.79
N ILE A 113 22.83 -4.72 13.13
CA ILE A 113 23.92 -5.11 12.23
C ILE A 113 23.87 -6.63 12.03
N ILE A 114 23.82 -7.09 10.80
CA ILE A 114 23.90 -8.50 10.44
C ILE A 114 25.31 -9.01 10.74
N GLN A 115 25.41 -9.93 11.67
CA GLN A 115 26.70 -10.44 12.16
C GLN A 115 27.13 -11.70 11.41
N SER A 116 28.41 -11.80 11.09
CA SER A 116 29.02 -13.02 10.57
C SER A 116 28.71 -14.23 11.46
N LYS A 117 28.56 -15.39 10.87
CA LYS A 117 28.34 -16.68 11.57
C LYS A 117 27.07 -16.74 12.42
N SER A 118 26.11 -15.85 12.15
CA SER A 118 24.89 -15.74 12.93
C SER A 118 23.68 -16.20 12.14
N ASP A 119 22.72 -16.76 12.85
CA ASP A 119 21.45 -17.20 12.28
C ASP A 119 20.35 -16.22 12.66
N TYR A 120 19.50 -15.92 11.69
CA TYR A 120 18.32 -15.06 11.83
C TYR A 120 17.09 -15.80 11.31
N GLU A 121 15.95 -15.47 11.85
CA GLU A 121 14.65 -15.89 11.37
C GLU A 121 13.86 -14.67 10.90
N MET A 122 13.28 -14.75 9.71
CA MET A 122 12.40 -13.75 9.15
C MET A 122 11.07 -14.41 8.78
N THR A 123 9.97 -13.81 9.17
CA THR A 123 8.65 -14.21 8.70
C THR A 123 8.12 -13.15 7.76
N ILE A 124 7.78 -13.55 6.54
CA ILE A 124 7.16 -12.68 5.54
C ILE A 124 5.73 -13.15 5.26
N SER A 125 4.84 -12.21 5.05
CA SER A 125 3.47 -12.46 4.64
C SER A 125 3.08 -11.62 3.43
N THR A 126 2.01 -12.04 2.76
CA THR A 126 1.36 -11.22 1.74
C THR A 126 0.02 -10.74 2.27
N ALA A 127 -0.17 -9.44 2.30
CA ALA A 127 -1.45 -8.84 2.60
C ALA A 127 -2.03 -8.21 1.33
N VAL A 128 -3.31 -8.43 1.07
CA VAL A 128 -4.04 -7.63 0.11
C VAL A 128 -4.25 -6.28 0.77
N VAL A 129 -3.53 -5.26 0.30
CA VAL A 129 -3.84 -3.90 0.69
C VAL A 129 -5.10 -3.52 -0.06
N GLU A 130 -6.26 -3.70 0.56
CA GLU A 130 -7.46 -3.04 0.11
C GLU A 130 -7.20 -1.53 0.26
N THR A 131 -6.85 -0.90 -0.84
CA THR A 131 -6.88 0.55 -0.89
C THR A 131 -8.36 0.92 -0.74
N ILE A 132 -8.79 1.21 0.47
CA ILE A 132 -10.10 1.81 0.72
C ILE A 132 -10.00 3.18 0.05
N VAL A 133 -10.35 3.25 -1.21
CA VAL A 133 -10.64 4.52 -1.89
C VAL A 133 -11.88 5.04 -1.19
N ARG A 134 -11.70 5.82 -0.12
CA ARG A 134 -12.80 6.60 0.43
C ARG A 134 -13.26 7.51 -0.70
N PRO A 135 -14.50 7.38 -1.19
CA PRO A 135 -14.99 8.31 -2.18
C PRO A 135 -14.80 9.71 -1.61
N THR A 136 -14.02 10.52 -2.28
CA THR A 136 -13.94 11.93 -1.93
C THR A 136 -15.32 12.50 -2.19
N ILE A 137 -16.06 12.81 -1.13
CA ILE A 137 -17.35 13.48 -1.25
C ILE A 137 -17.04 14.83 -1.84
N THR A 138 -17.36 15.02 -3.12
CA THR A 138 -17.14 16.27 -3.85
C THR A 138 -18.37 17.16 -3.85
N GLU A 139 -19.52 16.64 -3.44
CA GLU A 139 -20.80 17.32 -3.41
C GLU A 139 -21.54 17.03 -2.12
N GLN A 140 -22.34 18.00 -1.69
CA GLN A 140 -23.20 17.92 -0.51
C GLN A 140 -24.53 18.62 -0.77
N TYR A 141 -25.54 18.34 0.05
CA TYR A 141 -26.76 19.10 0.03
C TYR A 141 -26.63 20.35 0.89
N LEU A 142 -26.91 21.50 0.29
CA LEU A 142 -27.08 22.77 0.97
C LEU A 142 -28.57 22.99 1.18
N VAL A 143 -28.95 23.27 2.43
CA VAL A 143 -30.35 23.62 2.79
C VAL A 143 -30.33 25.04 3.31
N ILE A 144 -31.11 25.91 2.68
CA ILE A 144 -31.26 27.33 3.08
C ILE A 144 -32.72 27.52 3.42
N THR A 145 -33.00 28.07 4.58
CA THR A 145 -34.36 28.47 5.00
C THR A 145 -34.43 30.00 5.04
N VAL A 146 -35.42 30.58 4.37
CA VAL A 146 -35.60 32.04 4.29
C VAL A 146 -36.90 32.49 4.96
N GLU A 147 -36.84 33.68 5.48
CA GLU A 147 -38.00 34.37 6.05
C GLU A 147 -37.94 35.86 5.60
N PRO A 148 -38.98 36.43 4.96
CA PRO A 148 -40.26 35.79 4.62
C PRO A 148 -40.09 34.68 3.58
N LYS A 149 -41.07 33.76 3.50
CA LYS A 149 -40.99 32.56 2.64
C LYS A 149 -40.95 32.88 1.15
N GLU A 150 -41.41 34.07 0.80
CA GLU A 150 -41.46 34.60 -0.58
C GLU A 150 -40.15 35.26 -1.02
N ALA A 151 -39.17 35.32 -0.13
CA ALA A 151 -37.85 35.86 -0.45
C ALA A 151 -37.17 35.06 -1.56
N LEU A 152 -36.52 35.77 -2.47
CA LEU A 152 -35.76 35.16 -3.55
C LEU A 152 -34.35 34.83 -3.10
N VAL A 153 -33.86 33.66 -3.48
CA VAL A 153 -32.52 33.19 -3.16
C VAL A 153 -31.69 33.10 -4.44
N THR A 154 -30.55 33.76 -4.48
CA THR A 154 -29.56 33.58 -5.54
C THR A 154 -28.38 32.83 -4.96
N LEU A 155 -28.04 31.69 -5.54
CA LEU A 155 -26.89 30.87 -5.14
C LEU A 155 -25.91 30.74 -6.30
N ASP A 156 -24.68 31.20 -6.12
CA ASP A 156 -23.64 31.22 -7.17
C ASP A 156 -24.13 31.92 -8.48
N GLY A 157 -24.97 32.93 -8.36
CA GLY A 157 -25.53 33.65 -9.46
C GLY A 157 -26.78 33.00 -10.11
N GLU A 158 -27.26 31.85 -9.65
CA GLU A 158 -28.47 31.17 -10.06
C GLU A 158 -29.64 31.53 -9.13
N LEU A 159 -30.73 32.04 -9.69
CA LEU A 159 -31.95 32.33 -8.94
C LEU A 159 -32.70 31.05 -8.62
N ILE A 160 -33.01 30.84 -7.35
CA ILE A 160 -33.74 29.68 -6.86
C ILE A 160 -34.96 30.15 -6.07
N ILE A 161 -36.10 29.58 -6.39
CA ILE A 161 -37.37 29.91 -5.71
C ILE A 161 -37.51 28.90 -4.54
N PRO A 162 -37.65 29.37 -3.29
CA PRO A 162 -37.94 28.52 -2.13
C PRO A 162 -39.26 27.77 -2.29
N ASP A 163 -39.39 26.67 -1.59
CA ASP A 163 -40.64 25.91 -1.50
C ASP A 163 -41.72 26.66 -0.64
N GLU A 164 -42.90 26.06 -0.50
CA GLU A 164 -44.01 26.61 0.29
C GLU A 164 -43.66 26.86 1.76
N ASN A 165 -42.58 26.25 2.28
CA ASN A 165 -42.09 26.42 3.62
C ASN A 165 -40.91 27.40 3.71
N GLY A 166 -40.49 28.00 2.63
CA GLY A 166 -39.35 28.90 2.56
C GLY A 166 -38.00 28.17 2.50
N ASN A 167 -37.96 26.90 2.11
CA ASN A 167 -36.74 26.11 2.02
C ASN A 167 -36.22 25.98 0.59
N VAL A 168 -34.92 26.05 0.42
CA VAL A 168 -34.19 25.71 -0.77
C VAL A 168 -33.27 24.54 -0.45
N THR A 169 -33.37 23.45 -1.19
CA THR A 169 -32.45 22.33 -1.10
C THR A 169 -31.71 22.18 -2.43
N ARG A 170 -30.39 22.31 -2.38
CA ARG A 170 -29.55 22.23 -3.59
C ARG A 170 -28.34 21.35 -3.36
N ARG A 171 -27.99 20.55 -4.34
CA ARG A 171 -26.73 19.79 -4.34
C ARG A 171 -25.62 20.68 -4.88
N VAL A 172 -24.59 20.92 -4.07
CA VAL A 172 -23.48 21.83 -4.36
C VAL A 172 -22.14 21.10 -4.19
N ARG A 173 -21.10 21.58 -4.84
CA ARG A 173 -19.74 21.10 -4.59
C ARG A 173 -19.30 21.53 -3.20
N ILE A 174 -18.40 20.78 -2.59
CA ILE A 174 -17.80 21.21 -1.33
C ILE A 174 -16.90 22.41 -1.60
N GLY A 175 -17.15 23.52 -0.93
CA GLY A 175 -16.41 24.76 -1.12
C GLY A 175 -17.14 25.97 -0.56
N THR A 176 -16.69 27.15 -0.98
CA THR A 176 -17.33 28.42 -0.65
C THR A 176 -18.35 28.74 -1.76
N HIS A 177 -19.55 29.11 -1.36
CA HIS A 177 -20.65 29.49 -2.23
C HIS A 177 -21.11 30.91 -1.90
N GLU A 178 -21.51 31.66 -2.89
CA GLU A 178 -22.09 32.99 -2.74
C GLU A 178 -23.59 32.84 -2.68
N CYS A 179 -24.21 33.35 -1.61
CA CYS A 179 -25.64 33.30 -1.41
C CYS A 179 -26.18 34.71 -1.11
N GLU A 180 -27.14 35.18 -1.92
CA GLU A 180 -27.85 36.41 -1.73
C GLU A 180 -29.33 36.11 -1.49
N VAL A 181 -29.95 36.83 -0.55
CA VAL A 181 -31.38 36.74 -0.25
C VAL A 181 -32.01 38.10 -0.38
N SER A 182 -33.03 38.22 -1.20
CA SER A 182 -33.81 39.47 -1.41
C SER A 182 -35.28 39.25 -1.09
N ALA A 183 -35.85 40.11 -0.25
CA ALA A 183 -37.25 40.09 0.15
C ALA A 183 -38.01 41.30 -0.40
#